data_ffebc0cb696f031da9fb438bb39877f2
#
_entry.id   ffebc0cb696f031da9fb438bb39877f2
#
_cell.length_a   1.000
_cell.length_b   1.000
_cell.length_c   1.000
_cell.angle_alpha   90.00
_cell.angle_beta   90.00
_cell.angle_gamma   90.00
#
_symmetry.space_group_name_H-M   'P 1'
#
loop_
_entity.id
_entity.type
_entity.pdbx_description
1 polymer ?
#
loop_
_entity_poly.entity_id
_entity_poly.type
_entity_poly.pdbx_seq_one_letter_code
_entity_poly.pdbx_strand_id
1 'polypeptide(L)'
;MAENITLARPYAQAAFDLARTDNQLPAWSAALNAAALVAQEEGAVELLTNPMVSDDQRVDFFADICSQAGGEGASVFAAARGRNLLKLLAENSRLVVLPEIAARFDALKAAFENTVEVDLISAVEVDDATADKFKQGLQARLGRSVALNRSVDPDLIGGAVVRADDLVIDGSIKTRLQALAQRLSS
;
A
#
# COMPACT_ATOMS: atom_id res chain seq x y z
N MET A 1 10.05 -10.17 12.02
CA MET A 1 9.00 -9.81 11.04
C MET A 1 7.58 -10.15 11.49
N ALA A 2 7.22 -11.41 11.83
CA ALA A 2 5.85 -11.75 12.27
C ALA A 2 5.41 -11.03 13.56
N GLU A 3 6.33 -10.75 14.45
CA GLU A 3 6.08 -10.06 15.73
C GLU A 3 5.71 -8.58 15.51
N ASN A 4 6.39 -7.88 14.61
CA ASN A 4 6.11 -6.48 14.27
C ASN A 4 4.72 -6.30 13.66
N ILE A 5 4.27 -7.24 12.83
CA ILE A 5 2.92 -7.21 12.23
C ILE A 5 1.84 -7.29 13.30
N THR A 6 2.05 -8.11 14.34
CA THR A 6 1.11 -8.23 15.46
C THR A 6 1.07 -6.95 16.29
N LEU A 7 2.24 -6.33 16.52
CA LEU A 7 2.36 -5.07 17.21
C LEU A 7 1.77 -3.89 16.45
N ALA A 8 1.84 -3.90 15.12
CA ALA A 8 1.31 -2.85 14.26
C ALA A 8 -0.22 -2.77 14.24
N ARG A 9 -0.92 -3.90 14.42
CA ARG A 9 -2.39 -4.00 14.28
C ARG A 9 -3.18 -2.97 15.09
N PRO A 10 -3.00 -2.81 16.41
CA PRO A 10 -3.80 -1.87 17.19
C PRO A 10 -3.55 -0.41 16.78
N TYR A 11 -2.33 -0.06 16.42
CA TYR A 11 -1.98 1.29 15.98
C TYR A 11 -2.56 1.61 14.61
N ALA A 12 -2.46 0.68 13.66
CA ALA A 12 -3.05 0.85 12.33
C ALA A 12 -4.58 0.95 12.39
N GLN A 13 -5.22 0.15 13.25
CA GLN A 13 -6.66 0.22 13.44
C GLN A 13 -7.07 1.56 14.06
N ALA A 14 -6.39 2.03 15.10
CA ALA A 14 -6.66 3.32 15.73
C ALA A 14 -6.46 4.49 14.75
N ALA A 15 -5.37 4.48 13.98
CA ALA A 15 -5.10 5.48 12.95
C ALA A 15 -6.19 5.48 11.87
N PHE A 16 -6.64 4.29 11.43
CA PHE A 16 -7.71 4.14 10.45
C PHE A 16 -9.05 4.69 10.96
N ASP A 17 -9.44 4.38 12.20
CA ASP A 17 -10.69 4.85 12.79
C ASP A 17 -10.69 6.38 12.95
N LEU A 18 -9.56 6.98 13.32
CA LEU A 18 -9.38 8.43 13.37
C LEU A 18 -9.50 9.05 11.97
N ALA A 19 -8.76 8.51 11.00
CA ALA A 19 -8.75 9.00 9.62
C ALA A 19 -10.12 8.91 8.96
N ARG A 20 -10.87 7.83 9.24
CA ARG A 20 -12.25 7.65 8.78
C ARG A 20 -13.19 8.66 9.40
N THR A 21 -13.10 8.89 10.70
CA THR A 21 -13.95 9.85 11.42
C THR A 21 -13.75 11.29 10.91
N ASP A 22 -12.51 11.63 10.56
CA ASP A 22 -12.13 12.95 10.03
C ASP A 22 -12.31 13.05 8.51
N ASN A 23 -12.69 11.96 7.84
CA ASN A 23 -12.79 11.86 6.38
C ASN A 23 -11.47 12.22 5.67
N GLN A 24 -10.34 11.79 6.25
CA GLN A 24 -8.97 12.11 5.79
C GLN A 24 -8.14 10.86 5.50
N LEU A 25 -8.76 9.77 5.04
CA LEU A 25 -8.07 8.51 4.72
C LEU A 25 -6.89 8.70 3.74
N PRO A 26 -7.01 9.49 2.64
CA PRO A 26 -5.88 9.71 1.73
C PRO A 26 -4.71 10.43 2.40
N ALA A 27 -4.99 11.47 3.20
CA ALA A 27 -3.97 12.25 3.90
C ALA A 27 -3.21 11.41 4.94
N TRP A 28 -3.92 10.58 5.71
CA TRP A 28 -3.31 9.66 6.67
C TRP A 28 -2.47 8.58 6.00
N SER A 29 -2.95 8.01 4.87
CA SER A 29 -2.17 7.05 4.06
C SER A 29 -0.86 7.69 3.59
N ALA A 30 -0.91 8.90 3.01
CA ALA A 30 0.28 9.62 2.57
C ALA A 30 1.26 9.92 3.72
N ALA A 31 0.75 10.36 4.87
CA ALA A 31 1.56 10.66 6.05
C ALA A 31 2.24 9.42 6.62
N LEU A 32 1.51 8.32 6.78
CA LEU A 32 2.05 7.06 7.31
C LEU A 32 3.10 6.46 6.36
N ASN A 33 2.87 6.52 5.05
CA ASN A 33 3.84 6.05 4.07
C ASN A 33 5.12 6.90 4.06
N ALA A 34 5.01 8.23 4.17
CA ALA A 34 6.17 9.11 4.32
C ALA A 34 6.96 8.78 5.59
N ALA A 35 6.27 8.62 6.73
CA ALA A 35 6.89 8.24 8.00
C ALA A 35 7.53 6.84 7.94
N ALA A 36 6.93 5.90 7.22
CA ALA A 36 7.47 4.56 7.01
C ALA A 36 8.78 4.58 6.21
N LEU A 37 8.88 5.41 5.17
CA LEU A 37 10.12 5.60 4.41
C LEU A 37 11.22 6.19 5.30
N VAL A 38 10.90 7.21 6.07
CA VAL A 38 11.85 7.84 7.00
C VAL A 38 12.33 6.81 8.04
N ALA A 39 11.45 6.00 8.61
CA ALA A 39 11.80 4.99 9.61
C ALA A 39 12.72 3.87 9.09
N GLN A 40 12.84 3.70 7.77
CA GLN A 40 13.74 2.73 7.12
C GLN A 40 15.12 3.30 6.79
N GLU A 41 15.30 4.60 6.83
CA GLU A 41 16.58 5.25 6.58
C GLU A 41 17.58 4.98 7.71
N GLU A 42 18.83 4.63 7.38
CA GLU A 42 19.86 4.27 8.35
C GLU A 42 20.05 5.35 9.44
N GLY A 43 20.07 6.63 9.03
CA GLY A 43 20.21 7.75 9.96
C GLY A 43 19.01 7.92 10.91
N ALA A 44 17.81 7.59 10.46
CA ALA A 44 16.62 7.60 11.30
C ALA A 44 16.63 6.43 12.30
N VAL A 45 17.05 5.23 11.87
CA VAL A 45 17.18 4.07 12.74
C VAL A 45 18.16 4.34 13.88
N GLU A 46 19.30 4.97 13.61
CA GLU A 46 20.26 5.37 14.62
C GLU A 46 19.65 6.34 15.66
N LEU A 47 18.88 7.34 15.17
CA LEU A 47 18.21 8.31 16.04
C LEU A 47 17.11 7.64 16.90
N LEU A 48 16.35 6.71 16.31
CA LEU A 48 15.29 5.98 17.00
C LEU A 48 15.81 5.04 18.09
N THR A 49 16.99 4.47 17.88
CA THR A 49 17.61 3.53 18.84
C THR A 49 18.53 4.22 19.84
N ASN A 50 18.84 5.50 19.66
CA ASN A 50 19.72 6.24 20.55
C ASN A 50 19.03 6.58 21.88
N PRO A 51 19.51 6.07 23.04
CA PRO A 51 18.89 6.32 24.33
C PRO A 51 19.03 7.77 24.83
N MET A 52 19.91 8.56 24.21
CA MET A 52 20.11 9.98 24.56
C MET A 52 19.06 10.91 23.94
N VAL A 53 18.30 10.43 22.96
CA VAL A 53 17.25 11.20 22.28
C VAL A 53 15.93 10.99 23.03
N SER A 54 15.30 12.06 23.45
CA SER A 54 14.00 12.01 24.11
C SER A 54 12.87 11.66 23.15
N ASP A 55 11.77 11.12 23.68
CA ASP A 55 10.61 10.76 22.88
C ASP A 55 9.99 11.99 22.16
N ASP A 56 9.97 13.14 22.84
CA ASP A 56 9.50 14.38 22.21
C ASP A 56 10.39 14.81 21.02
N GLN A 57 11.72 14.66 21.13
CA GLN A 57 12.65 14.92 20.02
C GLN A 57 12.42 13.98 18.84
N ARG A 58 12.12 12.70 19.10
CA ARG A 58 11.78 11.73 18.05
C ARG A 58 10.48 12.09 17.36
N VAL A 59 9.46 12.50 18.11
CA VAL A 59 8.17 12.95 17.57
C VAL A 59 8.34 14.21 16.72
N ASP A 60 9.09 15.21 17.20
CA ASP A 60 9.35 16.44 16.47
C ASP A 60 10.09 16.16 15.15
N PHE A 61 11.10 15.30 15.18
CA PHE A 61 11.83 14.86 13.98
C PHE A 61 10.89 14.28 12.90
N PHE A 62 10.00 13.34 13.26
CA PHE A 62 9.05 12.78 12.30
C PHE A 62 8.04 13.82 11.81
N ALA A 63 7.51 14.65 12.70
CA ALA A 63 6.54 15.68 12.33
C ALA A 63 7.17 16.71 11.36
N ASP A 64 8.40 17.11 11.60
CA ASP A 64 9.12 18.09 10.76
C ASP A 64 9.44 17.51 9.38
N ILE A 65 9.99 16.29 9.31
CA ILE A 65 10.32 15.66 8.03
C ILE A 65 9.06 15.40 7.20
N CYS A 66 8.01 14.86 7.82
CA CYS A 66 6.76 14.61 7.12
C CYS A 66 6.10 15.92 6.64
N SER A 67 6.24 17.02 7.40
CA SER A 67 5.75 18.33 6.97
C SER A 67 6.54 18.90 5.78
N GLN A 68 7.86 18.68 5.76
CA GLN A 68 8.75 19.13 4.67
C GLN A 68 8.60 18.28 3.40
N ALA A 69 8.23 17.00 3.52
CA ALA A 69 7.94 16.14 2.38
C ALA A 69 6.76 16.66 1.53
N GLY A 70 5.92 17.53 2.09
CA GLY A 70 4.80 18.15 1.40
C GLY A 70 3.66 17.17 1.11
N GLY A 71 2.70 17.61 0.28
CA GLY A 71 1.55 16.79 -0.12
C GLY A 71 0.42 16.73 0.90
N GLU A 72 -0.56 15.88 0.63
CA GLU A 72 -1.80 15.77 1.43
C GLU A 72 -1.54 15.33 2.88
N GLY A 73 -0.46 14.58 3.13
CA GLY A 73 -0.10 14.07 4.44
C GLY A 73 0.65 15.04 5.35
N ALA A 74 1.18 16.15 4.81
CA ALA A 74 2.08 17.07 5.52
C ALA A 74 1.50 17.62 6.84
N SER A 75 0.20 17.84 6.90
CA SER A 75 -0.49 18.41 8.07
C SER A 75 -0.92 17.38 9.11
N VAL A 76 -0.90 16.09 8.79
CA VAL A 76 -1.46 15.04 9.67
C VAL A 76 -0.68 14.97 10.98
N PHE A 77 0.65 14.91 10.93
CA PHE A 77 1.49 14.83 12.13
C PHE A 77 1.75 16.19 12.79
N ALA A 78 1.42 17.28 12.11
CA ALA A 78 1.34 18.60 12.74
C ALA A 78 0.05 18.77 13.57
N ALA A 79 -1.03 18.07 13.20
CA ALA A 79 -2.27 18.07 13.95
C ALA A 79 -2.17 17.24 15.24
N ALA A 80 -2.94 17.62 16.25
CA ALA A 80 -2.89 17.00 17.58
C ALA A 80 -3.08 15.48 17.56
N ARG A 81 -3.97 14.95 16.71
CA ARG A 81 -4.27 13.52 16.64
C ARG A 81 -3.12 12.71 16.07
N GLY A 82 -2.52 13.16 14.95
CA GLY A 82 -1.37 12.51 14.36
C GLY A 82 -0.14 12.59 15.26
N ARG A 83 0.09 13.75 15.88
CA ARG A 83 1.17 13.94 16.85
C ARG A 83 1.01 13.00 18.06
N ASN A 84 -0.20 12.81 18.56
CA ASN A 84 -0.48 11.89 19.66
C ASN A 84 -0.20 10.43 19.27
N LEU A 85 -0.46 10.03 18.02
CA LEU A 85 -0.11 8.70 17.53
C LEU A 85 1.40 8.50 17.54
N LEU A 86 2.19 9.47 17.02
CA LEU A 86 3.65 9.41 17.06
C LEU A 86 4.18 9.35 18.50
N LYS A 87 3.60 10.15 19.41
CA LYS A 87 3.96 10.16 20.82
C LYS A 87 3.72 8.80 21.48
N LEU A 88 2.57 8.20 21.24
CA LEU A 88 2.23 6.88 21.75
C LEU A 88 3.21 5.80 21.23
N LEU A 89 3.63 5.90 19.96
CA LEU A 89 4.63 5.00 19.38
C LEU A 89 6.03 5.22 19.98
N ALA A 90 6.42 6.48 20.23
CA ALA A 90 7.70 6.82 20.83
C ALA A 90 7.81 6.31 22.26
N GLU A 91 6.80 6.57 23.11
CA GLU A 91 6.72 6.12 24.51
C GLU A 91 6.82 4.58 24.62
N ASN A 92 6.32 3.86 23.63
CA ASN A 92 6.42 2.39 23.58
C ASN A 92 7.62 1.87 22.80
N SER A 93 8.54 2.73 22.35
CA SER A 93 9.69 2.37 21.51
C SER A 93 9.28 1.62 20.21
N ARG A 94 8.15 1.99 19.62
CA ARG A 94 7.55 1.32 18.45
C ARG A 94 7.55 2.14 17.17
N LEU A 95 8.31 3.23 17.10
CA LEU A 95 8.45 4.02 15.88
C LEU A 95 9.07 3.20 14.72
N VAL A 96 9.91 2.23 15.03
CA VAL A 96 10.47 1.28 14.03
C VAL A 96 9.43 0.38 13.37
N VAL A 97 8.21 0.30 13.91
CA VAL A 97 7.09 -0.50 13.36
C VAL A 97 6.21 0.33 12.41
N LEU A 98 6.55 1.59 12.14
CA LEU A 98 5.82 2.46 11.21
C LEU A 98 5.61 1.85 9.81
N PRO A 99 6.58 1.15 9.21
CA PRO A 99 6.36 0.50 7.91
C PRO A 99 5.22 -0.52 7.92
N GLU A 100 5.15 -1.36 8.95
CA GLU A 100 4.08 -2.35 9.12
C GLU A 100 2.74 -1.69 9.46
N ILE A 101 2.76 -0.56 10.19
CA ILE A 101 1.56 0.23 10.46
C ILE A 101 1.00 0.83 9.17
N ALA A 102 1.86 1.43 8.33
CA ALA A 102 1.46 1.99 7.04
C ALA A 102 0.87 0.91 6.11
N ALA A 103 1.55 -0.21 5.94
CA ALA A 103 1.07 -1.31 5.12
C ALA A 103 -0.28 -1.85 5.62
N ARG A 104 -0.47 -1.98 6.94
CA ARG A 104 -1.73 -2.42 7.51
C ARG A 104 -2.85 -1.39 7.38
N PHE A 105 -2.54 -0.11 7.53
CA PHE A 105 -3.47 1.00 7.30
C PHE A 105 -3.98 1.00 5.86
N ASP A 106 -3.08 0.86 4.87
CA ASP A 106 -3.44 0.83 3.46
C ASP A 106 -4.30 -0.39 3.12
N ALA A 107 -4.05 -1.54 3.73
CA ALA A 107 -4.92 -2.71 3.60
C ALA A 107 -6.34 -2.46 4.17
N LEU A 108 -6.46 -1.77 5.32
CA LEU A 108 -7.74 -1.38 5.90
C LEU A 108 -8.46 -0.35 5.03
N LYS A 109 -7.72 0.63 4.49
CA LYS A 109 -8.24 1.63 3.56
C LYS A 109 -8.77 0.98 2.28
N ALA A 110 -7.99 0.08 1.66
CA ALA A 110 -8.40 -0.65 0.47
C ALA A 110 -9.65 -1.52 0.71
N ALA A 111 -9.71 -2.19 1.85
CA ALA A 111 -10.89 -2.96 2.25
C ALA A 111 -12.12 -2.07 2.46
N PHE A 112 -11.95 -0.88 3.06
CA PHE A 112 -13.02 0.07 3.29
C PHE A 112 -13.50 0.73 2.00
N GLU A 113 -12.58 1.15 1.13
CA GLU A 113 -12.89 1.72 -0.19
C GLU A 113 -13.35 0.65 -1.18
N ASN A 114 -13.36 -0.62 -0.76
CA ASN A 114 -13.72 -1.77 -1.59
C ASN A 114 -12.92 -1.82 -2.90
N THR A 115 -11.63 -1.46 -2.82
CA THR A 115 -10.72 -1.42 -3.96
C THR A 115 -9.87 -2.67 -4.00
N VAL A 116 -9.79 -3.31 -5.16
CA VAL A 116 -8.92 -4.48 -5.42
C VAL A 116 -7.79 -4.04 -6.32
N GLU A 117 -6.55 -4.34 -5.92
CA GLU A 117 -5.39 -4.19 -6.81
C GLU A 117 -5.39 -5.34 -7.82
N VAL A 118 -5.21 -4.98 -9.08
CA VAL A 118 -5.18 -5.93 -10.20
C VAL A 118 -3.95 -5.68 -11.05
N ASP A 119 -3.11 -6.70 -11.19
CA ASP A 119 -1.99 -6.68 -12.11
C ASP A 119 -2.43 -7.19 -13.49
N LEU A 120 -2.34 -6.30 -14.49
CA LEU A 120 -2.53 -6.62 -15.90
C LEU A 120 -1.16 -6.81 -16.55
N ILE A 121 -0.79 -8.07 -16.79
CA ILE A 121 0.46 -8.45 -17.46
C ILE A 121 0.14 -8.73 -18.92
N SER A 122 0.72 -8.00 -19.87
CA SER A 122 0.44 -8.12 -21.30
C SER A 122 1.70 -8.29 -22.11
N ALA A 123 1.58 -8.90 -23.31
CA ALA A 123 2.71 -9.09 -24.23
C ALA A 123 3.21 -7.77 -24.84
N VAL A 124 2.37 -6.75 -24.91
CA VAL A 124 2.66 -5.43 -25.45
C VAL A 124 2.07 -4.36 -24.54
N GLU A 125 2.59 -3.15 -24.65
CA GLU A 125 2.07 -2.02 -23.88
C GLU A 125 0.58 -1.78 -24.18
N VAL A 126 -0.22 -1.67 -23.12
CA VAL A 126 -1.68 -1.46 -23.22
C VAL A 126 -1.96 0.03 -23.14
N ASP A 127 -2.65 0.57 -24.15
CA ASP A 127 -3.10 1.95 -24.18
C ASP A 127 -4.15 2.24 -23.09
N ASP A 128 -4.29 3.52 -22.71
CA ASP A 128 -5.19 3.93 -21.63
C ASP A 128 -6.65 3.58 -21.90
N ALA A 129 -7.09 3.72 -23.16
CA ALA A 129 -8.47 3.40 -23.55
C ALA A 129 -8.80 1.90 -23.38
N THR A 130 -7.84 1.03 -23.68
CA THR A 130 -7.98 -0.43 -23.47
C THR A 130 -7.88 -0.78 -21.99
N ALA A 131 -6.96 -0.15 -21.24
CA ALA A 131 -6.86 -0.32 -19.80
C ALA A 131 -8.16 0.06 -19.07
N ASP A 132 -8.80 1.16 -19.46
CA ASP A 132 -10.09 1.59 -18.90
C ASP A 132 -11.22 0.59 -19.18
N LYS A 133 -11.26 -0.01 -20.36
CA LYS A 133 -12.23 -1.08 -20.67
C LYS A 133 -12.00 -2.32 -19.79
N PHE A 134 -10.75 -2.73 -19.59
CA PHE A 134 -10.41 -3.82 -18.67
C PHE A 134 -10.85 -3.49 -17.24
N LYS A 135 -10.54 -2.27 -16.77
CA LYS A 135 -10.94 -1.79 -15.45
C LYS A 135 -12.45 -1.85 -15.26
N GLN A 136 -13.23 -1.31 -16.22
CA GLN A 136 -14.70 -1.35 -16.16
C GLN A 136 -15.25 -2.78 -16.18
N GLY A 137 -14.72 -3.65 -17.04
CA GLY A 137 -15.12 -5.06 -17.09
C GLY A 137 -14.82 -5.80 -15.79
N LEU A 138 -13.66 -5.55 -15.18
CA LEU A 138 -13.28 -6.12 -13.90
C LEU A 138 -14.13 -5.57 -12.75
N GLN A 139 -14.41 -4.27 -12.73
CA GLN A 139 -15.31 -3.65 -11.74
C GLN A 139 -16.71 -4.25 -11.80
N ALA A 140 -17.27 -4.44 -13.00
CA ALA A 140 -18.58 -5.06 -13.17
C ALA A 140 -18.60 -6.53 -12.68
N ARG A 141 -17.51 -7.27 -12.87
CA ARG A 141 -17.40 -8.67 -12.47
C ARG A 141 -17.12 -8.85 -10.98
N LEU A 142 -16.26 -8.02 -10.40
CA LEU A 142 -15.84 -8.11 -9.01
C LEU A 142 -16.78 -7.37 -8.06
N GLY A 143 -17.60 -6.44 -8.56
CA GLY A 143 -18.47 -5.58 -7.76
C GLY A 143 -17.68 -4.60 -6.87
N ARG A 144 -16.42 -4.33 -7.23
CA ARG A 144 -15.45 -3.53 -6.45
C ARG A 144 -14.72 -2.55 -7.35
N SER A 145 -14.25 -1.45 -6.77
CA SER A 145 -13.30 -0.56 -7.44
C SER A 145 -12.00 -1.31 -7.75
N VAL A 146 -11.43 -1.07 -8.94
CA VAL A 146 -10.20 -1.73 -9.39
C VAL A 146 -9.10 -0.70 -9.56
N ALA A 147 -7.99 -0.90 -8.84
CA ALA A 147 -6.71 -0.24 -9.10
C ALA A 147 -5.90 -1.15 -10.03
N LEU A 148 -5.68 -0.68 -11.28
CA LEU A 148 -5.02 -1.47 -12.32
C LEU A 148 -3.54 -1.11 -12.42
N ASN A 149 -2.65 -2.06 -12.09
CA ASN A 149 -1.23 -2.00 -12.36
C ASN A 149 -0.94 -2.65 -13.70
N ARG A 150 -0.15 -2.00 -14.56
CA ARG A 150 0.19 -2.50 -15.90
C ARG A 150 1.66 -2.91 -15.95
N SER A 151 1.94 -4.09 -16.48
CA SER A 151 3.29 -4.55 -16.76
C SER A 151 3.36 -5.28 -18.11
N VAL A 152 4.52 -5.23 -18.73
CA VAL A 152 4.76 -5.90 -20.03
C VAL A 152 5.66 -7.10 -19.80
N ASP A 153 5.22 -8.26 -20.27
CA ASP A 153 6.00 -9.50 -20.29
C ASP A 153 6.10 -10.02 -21.74
N PRO A 154 7.25 -9.85 -22.39
CA PRO A 154 7.46 -10.31 -23.77
C PRO A 154 7.33 -11.83 -23.97
N ASP A 155 7.47 -12.62 -22.91
CA ASP A 155 7.38 -14.08 -22.98
C ASP A 155 5.95 -14.60 -23.17
N LEU A 156 4.94 -13.72 -23.08
CA LEU A 156 3.53 -14.06 -23.28
C LEU A 156 3.13 -14.31 -24.75
N ILE A 157 3.99 -14.03 -25.73
CA ILE A 157 3.71 -14.15 -27.18
C ILE A 157 2.49 -13.29 -27.62
N GLY A 158 1.45 -13.18 -26.77
CA GLY A 158 0.24 -12.41 -27.00
C GLY A 158 -0.84 -12.67 -25.95
N GLY A 159 -1.83 -11.78 -25.89
CA GLY A 159 -2.87 -11.79 -24.86
C GLY A 159 -2.44 -11.12 -23.57
N ALA A 160 -3.18 -11.38 -22.48
CA ALA A 160 -2.91 -10.81 -21.16
C ALA A 160 -3.24 -11.80 -20.04
N VAL A 161 -2.52 -11.66 -18.95
CA VAL A 161 -2.79 -12.33 -17.67
C VAL A 161 -3.24 -11.29 -16.67
N VAL A 162 -4.37 -11.52 -16.02
CA VAL A 162 -4.93 -10.66 -14.98
C VAL A 162 -4.80 -11.38 -13.66
N ARG A 163 -4.17 -10.75 -12.68
CA ARG A 163 -4.04 -11.24 -11.31
C ARG A 163 -4.70 -10.27 -10.36
N ALA A 164 -5.65 -10.77 -9.56
CA ALA A 164 -6.38 -10.00 -8.58
C ALA A 164 -6.50 -10.84 -7.30
N ASP A 165 -5.74 -10.53 -6.27
CA ASP A 165 -5.65 -11.30 -5.04
C ASP A 165 -5.42 -12.81 -5.32
N ASP A 166 -6.42 -13.63 -5.04
CA ASP A 166 -6.44 -15.09 -5.26
C ASP A 166 -6.98 -15.49 -6.65
N LEU A 167 -7.50 -14.53 -7.44
CA LEU A 167 -8.06 -14.75 -8.76
C LEU A 167 -7.01 -14.51 -9.85
N VAL A 168 -6.70 -15.56 -10.62
CA VAL A 168 -5.85 -15.46 -11.82
C VAL A 168 -6.68 -15.78 -13.05
N ILE A 169 -6.78 -14.85 -13.97
CA ILE A 169 -7.42 -15.03 -15.27
C ILE A 169 -6.34 -14.99 -16.35
N ASP A 170 -5.97 -16.16 -16.86
CA ASP A 170 -4.97 -16.28 -17.93
C ASP A 170 -5.67 -16.34 -19.30
N GLY A 171 -5.53 -15.22 -20.04
CA GLY A 171 -5.99 -15.08 -21.42
C GLY A 171 -4.85 -15.13 -22.44
N SER A 172 -3.66 -15.63 -22.07
CA SER A 172 -2.52 -15.67 -22.96
C SER A 172 -2.69 -16.66 -24.10
N ILE A 173 -2.12 -16.33 -25.26
CA ILE A 173 -2.07 -17.20 -26.44
C ILE A 173 -1.26 -18.46 -26.10
N LYS A 174 -0.19 -18.32 -25.31
CA LYS A 174 0.68 -19.43 -24.89
C LYS A 174 -0.12 -20.53 -24.19
N THR A 175 -0.94 -20.19 -23.22
CA THR A 175 -1.79 -21.16 -22.49
C THR A 175 -2.83 -21.81 -23.41
N ARG A 176 -3.43 -21.03 -24.33
CA ARG A 176 -4.39 -21.59 -25.30
C ARG A 176 -3.75 -22.57 -26.28
N LEU A 177 -2.53 -22.27 -26.76
CA LEU A 177 -1.79 -23.19 -27.63
C LEU A 177 -1.37 -24.47 -26.90
N GLN A 178 -0.94 -24.35 -25.64
CA GLN A 178 -0.61 -25.52 -24.81
C GLN A 178 -1.83 -26.43 -24.59
N ALA A 179 -2.99 -25.85 -24.28
CA ALA A 179 -4.22 -26.59 -24.13
C ALA A 179 -4.68 -27.27 -25.43
N LEU A 180 -4.48 -26.62 -26.58
CA LEU A 180 -4.77 -27.21 -27.89
C LEU A 180 -3.82 -28.37 -28.21
N ALA A 181 -2.51 -28.20 -27.98
CA ALA A 181 -1.51 -29.24 -28.21
C ALA A 181 -1.81 -30.52 -27.36
N GLN A 182 -2.20 -30.33 -26.09
CA GLN A 182 -2.61 -31.44 -25.23
C GLN A 182 -3.84 -32.18 -25.76
N ARG A 183 -4.82 -31.45 -26.31
CA ARG A 183 -6.04 -32.09 -26.90
C ARG A 183 -5.78 -32.83 -28.19
N LEU A 184 -4.74 -32.43 -28.95
CA LEU A 184 -4.36 -33.07 -30.21
C LEU A 184 -3.44 -34.28 -29.99
N SER A 185 -2.81 -34.38 -28.81
CA SER A 185 -1.92 -35.48 -28.43
C SER A 185 -2.60 -36.58 -27.59
N SER A 186 -3.88 -36.39 -27.27
CA SER A 186 -4.75 -37.38 -26.60
C SER A 186 -5.65 -38.09 -27.59
#